data_6e4fa27ea0c0c66b46d20594eb5edc92
#
_entry.id   6e4fa27ea0c0c66b46d20594eb5edc92
#
_cell.length_a   1.000
_cell.length_b   1.000
_cell.length_c   1.000
_cell.angle_alpha   90.00
_cell.angle_beta   90.00
_cell.angle_gamma   90.00
#
_symmetry.space_group_name_H-M   'P 1'
#
loop_
_entity.id
_entity.type
_entity.pdbx_description
1 polymer ?
#
loop_
_entity_poly.entity_id
_entity_poly.type
_entity_poly.pdbx_seq_one_letter_code
_entity_poly.pdbx_strand_id
1 'polypeptide(L)'
;MYDYRAFLELLAKACEKDGVHVIAYCLMSNHVHLLLEDAEGHLGEVMKSVLTGYAQRFNKLGDHVGHVFQQRFKSQPIEDEGYLLRAIRYIHSNPAKAGICAAEDYPWSSYHEYVGVPVLVDATLALELCGGVEGFVAFSASENEEGYRFRERTRLSDAEAQQLAARILGEIALTDLKALERGRRNALLFELKDAGLSISQIQRLTGIGRGVIARA
;
A
#
# COMPACT_ATOMS: atom_id res chain seq x y z
N MET A 1 -17.53 -1.12 -19.25
CA MET A 1 -17.25 -2.41 -18.57
C MET A 1 -15.78 -2.43 -18.21
N TYR A 2 -15.43 -2.65 -16.95
CA TYR A 2 -14.03 -2.69 -16.52
C TYR A 2 -13.36 -3.95 -17.09
N ASP A 3 -12.17 -3.76 -17.68
CA ASP A 3 -11.38 -4.86 -18.23
C ASP A 3 -10.37 -5.33 -17.17
N TYR A 4 -10.83 -6.08 -16.19
CA TYR A 4 -10.00 -6.60 -15.10
C TYR A 4 -8.87 -7.51 -15.60
N ARG A 5 -9.12 -8.25 -16.68
CA ARG A 5 -8.07 -9.11 -17.29
C ARG A 5 -6.92 -8.29 -17.82
N ALA A 6 -7.23 -7.20 -18.54
CA ALA A 6 -6.19 -6.31 -19.03
C ALA A 6 -5.39 -5.65 -17.90
N PHE A 7 -6.04 -5.34 -16.77
CA PHE A 7 -5.32 -4.82 -15.60
C PHE A 7 -4.33 -5.86 -15.06
N LEU A 8 -4.76 -7.11 -14.87
CA LEU A 8 -3.89 -8.20 -14.39
C LEU A 8 -2.75 -8.51 -15.36
N GLU A 9 -3.01 -8.50 -16.69
CA GLU A 9 -1.96 -8.66 -17.70
C GLU A 9 -0.89 -7.56 -17.66
N LEU A 10 -1.32 -6.31 -17.45
CA LEU A 10 -0.41 -5.19 -17.31
C LEU A 10 0.39 -5.27 -16.01
N LEU A 11 -0.27 -5.69 -14.92
CA LEU A 11 0.38 -5.90 -13.63
C LEU A 11 1.44 -7.00 -13.73
N ALA A 12 1.09 -8.17 -14.29
CA ALA A 12 2.02 -9.28 -14.48
C ALA A 12 3.28 -8.85 -15.24
N LYS A 13 3.11 -8.20 -16.39
CA LYS A 13 4.22 -7.72 -17.22
C LYS A 13 5.09 -6.69 -16.53
N ALA A 14 4.50 -5.76 -15.79
CA ALA A 14 5.27 -4.73 -15.10
C ALA A 14 6.04 -5.31 -13.92
N CYS A 15 5.43 -6.22 -13.15
CA CYS A 15 6.06 -6.89 -12.03
C CYS A 15 7.20 -7.81 -12.48
N GLU A 16 6.99 -8.62 -13.52
CA GLU A 16 8.03 -9.50 -14.11
C GLU A 16 9.25 -8.69 -14.58
N LYS A 17 9.02 -7.57 -15.26
CA LYS A 17 10.07 -6.70 -15.78
C LYS A 17 10.96 -6.12 -14.69
N ASP A 18 10.36 -5.69 -13.60
CA ASP A 18 11.02 -4.90 -12.55
C ASP A 18 11.30 -5.73 -11.27
N GLY A 19 11.16 -7.08 -11.32
CA GLY A 19 11.49 -7.99 -10.23
C GLY A 19 10.60 -7.83 -8.99
N VAL A 20 9.35 -7.37 -9.18
CA VAL A 20 8.36 -7.21 -8.12
C VAL A 20 7.43 -8.42 -8.10
N HIS A 21 7.14 -8.98 -6.92
CA HIS A 21 6.24 -10.13 -6.79
C HIS A 21 4.85 -9.68 -6.34
N VAL A 22 3.81 -10.24 -6.96
CA VAL A 22 2.43 -10.04 -6.52
C VAL A 22 2.13 -11.04 -5.43
N ILE A 23 1.76 -10.54 -4.24
CA ILE A 23 1.38 -11.39 -3.11
C ILE A 23 -0.13 -11.55 -3.05
N ALA A 24 -0.89 -10.46 -3.13
CA ALA A 24 -2.34 -10.54 -3.18
C ALA A 24 -2.94 -9.39 -3.97
N TYR A 25 -4.14 -9.63 -4.52
CA TYR A 25 -4.93 -8.58 -5.18
C TYR A 25 -6.43 -8.76 -4.97
N CYS A 26 -7.15 -7.66 -5.10
CA CYS A 26 -8.61 -7.64 -5.27
C CYS A 26 -9.00 -6.43 -6.13
N LEU A 27 -9.61 -6.70 -7.27
CA LEU A 27 -10.04 -5.67 -8.23
C LEU A 27 -11.52 -5.37 -8.01
N MET A 28 -11.81 -4.25 -7.36
CA MET A 28 -13.18 -3.78 -7.14
C MET A 28 -13.64 -2.86 -8.28
N SER A 29 -14.93 -2.55 -8.35
CA SER A 29 -15.47 -1.73 -9.44
C SER A 29 -14.92 -0.30 -9.50
N ASN A 30 -14.47 0.27 -8.39
CA ASN A 30 -14.02 1.65 -8.28
C ASN A 30 -12.63 1.83 -7.66
N HIS A 31 -12.00 0.75 -7.20
CA HIS A 31 -10.65 0.77 -6.64
C HIS A 31 -10.00 -0.61 -6.76
N VAL A 32 -8.70 -0.64 -6.50
CA VAL A 32 -7.89 -1.86 -6.55
C VAL A 32 -7.08 -1.94 -5.27
N HIS A 33 -7.06 -3.12 -4.65
CA HIS A 33 -6.12 -3.47 -3.59
C HIS A 33 -5.03 -4.37 -4.17
N LEU A 34 -3.78 -4.04 -3.90
CA LEU A 34 -2.60 -4.82 -4.27
C LEU A 34 -1.72 -4.98 -3.04
N LEU A 35 -1.12 -6.15 -2.89
CA LEU A 35 -0.02 -6.42 -1.99
C LEU A 35 1.14 -6.92 -2.83
N LEU A 36 2.24 -6.18 -2.82
CA LEU A 36 3.40 -6.40 -3.66
C LEU A 36 4.64 -6.52 -2.79
N GLU A 37 5.52 -7.45 -3.12
CA GLU A 37 6.85 -7.53 -2.56
C GLU A 37 7.84 -6.85 -3.52
N ASP A 38 8.54 -5.86 -3.01
CA ASP A 38 9.46 -5.00 -3.78
C ASP A 38 10.77 -4.84 -3.01
N ALA A 39 11.70 -5.73 -3.26
CA ALA A 39 13.00 -5.74 -2.60
C ALA A 39 13.95 -4.62 -3.09
N GLU A 40 13.73 -4.13 -4.30
CA GLU A 40 14.66 -3.20 -4.97
C GLU A 40 14.15 -1.76 -5.06
N GLY A 41 12.88 -1.50 -4.66
CA GLY A 41 12.29 -0.16 -4.64
C GLY A 41 11.69 0.29 -5.98
N HIS A 42 11.25 -0.64 -6.81
CA HIS A 42 10.66 -0.39 -8.14
C HIS A 42 9.14 -0.18 -8.15
N LEU A 43 8.49 -0.18 -6.99
CA LEU A 43 7.03 -0.03 -6.87
C LEU A 43 6.49 1.18 -7.65
N GLY A 44 7.24 2.30 -7.65
CA GLY A 44 6.84 3.52 -8.34
C GLY A 44 6.75 3.34 -9.86
N GLU A 45 7.72 2.64 -10.45
CA GLU A 45 7.84 2.34 -11.87
C GLU A 45 6.76 1.34 -12.29
N VAL A 46 6.58 0.26 -11.53
CA VAL A 46 5.54 -0.74 -11.74
C VAL A 46 4.16 -0.07 -11.75
N MET A 47 3.82 0.67 -10.72
CA MET A 47 2.51 1.33 -10.61
C MET A 47 2.30 2.38 -11.70
N LYS A 48 3.33 3.15 -12.07
CA LYS A 48 3.26 4.09 -13.20
C LYS A 48 2.96 3.36 -14.51
N SER A 49 3.64 2.26 -14.78
CA SER A 49 3.46 1.45 -15.99
C SER A 49 2.03 0.90 -16.08
N VAL A 50 1.57 0.24 -15.01
CA VAL A 50 0.24 -0.37 -14.93
C VAL A 50 -0.87 0.67 -15.09
N LEU A 51 -0.84 1.73 -14.28
CA LEU A 51 -1.91 2.73 -14.27
C LEU A 51 -1.98 3.51 -15.58
N THR A 52 -0.81 3.84 -16.18
CA THR A 52 -0.76 4.52 -17.48
C THR A 52 -1.28 3.61 -18.60
N GLY A 53 -0.79 2.37 -18.66
CA GLY A 53 -1.20 1.40 -19.68
C GLY A 53 -2.72 1.10 -19.59
N TYR A 54 -3.24 0.93 -18.39
CA TYR A 54 -4.66 0.70 -18.19
C TYR A 54 -5.51 1.91 -18.59
N ALA A 55 -5.11 3.13 -18.18
CA ALA A 55 -5.83 4.35 -18.56
C ALA A 55 -5.85 4.57 -20.07
N GLN A 56 -4.74 4.34 -20.77
CA GLN A 56 -4.68 4.43 -22.24
C GLN A 56 -5.62 3.42 -22.91
N ARG A 57 -5.61 2.17 -22.43
CA ARG A 57 -6.50 1.12 -22.95
C ARG A 57 -7.96 1.46 -22.69
N PHE A 58 -8.30 1.86 -21.47
CA PHE A 58 -9.66 2.22 -21.07
C PHE A 58 -10.22 3.38 -21.92
N ASN A 59 -9.45 4.45 -22.09
CA ASN A 59 -9.85 5.60 -22.90
C ASN A 59 -10.03 5.22 -24.38
N LYS A 60 -9.14 4.35 -24.91
CA LYS A 60 -9.25 3.90 -26.31
C LYS A 60 -10.47 3.04 -26.57
N LEU A 61 -10.87 2.20 -25.62
CA LEU A 61 -12.03 1.29 -25.78
C LEU A 61 -13.37 1.99 -25.53
N GLY A 62 -13.38 3.03 -24.69
CA GLY A 62 -14.59 3.68 -24.22
C GLY A 62 -14.94 5.01 -24.89
N ASP A 63 -14.17 5.46 -25.90
CA ASP A 63 -14.24 6.83 -26.44
C ASP A 63 -14.25 7.89 -25.33
N HIS A 64 -13.59 7.56 -24.21
CA HIS A 64 -13.56 8.38 -23.00
C HIS A 64 -12.33 9.27 -23.01
N VAL A 65 -12.55 10.57 -22.78
CA VAL A 65 -11.47 11.55 -22.62
C VAL A 65 -11.45 12.01 -21.16
N GLY A 66 -10.41 11.64 -20.43
CA GLY A 66 -10.28 12.09 -19.04
C GLY A 66 -9.41 11.14 -18.17
N HIS A 67 -9.38 11.48 -16.89
CA HIS A 67 -8.63 10.71 -15.90
C HIS A 67 -9.42 9.48 -15.45
N VAL A 68 -8.86 8.28 -15.65
CA VAL A 68 -9.43 7.02 -15.16
C VAL A 68 -9.19 6.87 -13.65
N PHE A 69 -8.03 7.31 -13.19
CA PHE A 69 -7.67 7.30 -11.77
C PHE A 69 -7.72 8.73 -11.21
N GLN A 70 -8.48 8.94 -10.14
CA GLN A 70 -8.67 10.24 -9.53
C GLN A 70 -7.42 10.77 -8.81
N GLN A 71 -6.60 9.86 -8.24
CA GLN A 71 -5.44 10.21 -7.44
C GLN A 71 -4.28 9.25 -7.72
N ARG A 72 -3.08 9.59 -7.23
CA ARG A 72 -1.94 8.68 -7.21
C ARG A 72 -2.26 7.51 -6.28
N PHE A 73 -1.66 6.35 -6.55
CA PHE A 73 -1.76 5.20 -5.66
C PHE A 73 -1.23 5.56 -4.25
N LYS A 74 -1.81 4.94 -3.26
CA LYS A 74 -1.38 5.02 -1.86
C LYS A 74 -0.68 3.73 -1.51
N SER A 75 0.42 3.79 -0.79
CA SER A 75 1.16 2.60 -0.34
C SER A 75 1.47 2.69 1.15
N GLN A 76 1.53 1.51 1.77
CA GLN A 76 1.91 1.34 3.17
C GLN A 76 2.83 0.12 3.25
N PRO A 77 4.00 0.22 3.91
CA PRO A 77 4.87 -0.92 4.11
C PRO A 77 4.22 -1.94 5.06
N ILE A 78 4.54 -3.21 4.84
CA ILE A 78 4.23 -4.33 5.71
C ILE A 78 5.54 -4.72 6.39
N GLU A 79 5.58 -4.67 7.72
CA GLU A 79 6.83 -4.79 8.50
C GLU A 79 6.93 -6.10 9.26
N ASP A 80 5.85 -6.87 9.38
CA ASP A 80 5.82 -8.15 10.07
C ASP A 80 4.89 -9.17 9.41
N GLU A 81 5.15 -10.46 9.68
CA GLU A 81 4.41 -11.58 9.10
C GLU A 81 2.93 -11.62 9.55
N GLY A 82 2.66 -11.27 10.80
CA GLY A 82 1.29 -11.20 11.29
C GLY A 82 0.50 -10.08 10.58
N TYR A 83 1.15 -8.97 10.29
CA TYR A 83 0.55 -7.86 9.52
C TYR A 83 0.36 -8.24 8.05
N LEU A 84 1.30 -9.02 7.47
CA LEU A 84 1.20 -9.60 6.13
C LEU A 84 -0.08 -10.44 5.99
N LEU A 85 -0.29 -11.41 6.87
CA LEU A 85 -1.47 -12.28 6.85
C LEU A 85 -2.77 -11.48 7.01
N ARG A 86 -2.79 -10.50 7.93
CA ARG A 86 -3.96 -9.62 8.10
C ARG A 86 -4.25 -8.77 6.85
N ALA A 87 -3.19 -8.31 6.16
CA ALA A 87 -3.34 -7.57 4.90
C ALA A 87 -3.94 -8.44 3.78
N ILE A 88 -3.46 -9.68 3.63
CA ILE A 88 -3.99 -10.64 2.66
C ILE A 88 -5.48 -10.90 2.95
N ARG A 89 -5.84 -11.22 4.19
CA ARG A 89 -7.25 -11.41 4.59
C ARG A 89 -8.10 -10.17 4.33
N TYR A 90 -7.59 -8.99 4.67
CA TYR A 90 -8.28 -7.73 4.38
C TYR A 90 -8.55 -7.57 2.89
N ILE A 91 -7.56 -7.81 2.03
CA ILE A 91 -7.67 -7.70 0.58
C ILE A 91 -8.72 -8.67 0.05
N HIS A 92 -8.67 -9.93 0.44
CA HIS A 92 -9.62 -10.95 0.00
C HIS A 92 -11.04 -10.74 0.53
N SER A 93 -11.21 -10.15 1.73
CA SER A 93 -12.53 -9.88 2.32
C SER A 93 -13.23 -8.62 1.78
N ASN A 94 -12.59 -7.83 0.89
CA ASN A 94 -13.19 -6.60 0.37
C ASN A 94 -14.55 -6.79 -0.33
N PRO A 95 -14.77 -7.83 -1.15
CA PRO A 95 -16.08 -8.08 -1.76
C PRO A 95 -17.18 -8.32 -0.71
N ALA A 96 -16.89 -9.11 0.32
CA ALA A 96 -17.83 -9.39 1.39
C ALA A 96 -18.13 -8.12 2.22
N LYS A 97 -17.11 -7.32 2.55
CA LYS A 97 -17.29 -6.02 3.23
C LYS A 97 -18.11 -5.02 2.42
N ALA A 98 -18.02 -5.11 1.08
CA ALA A 98 -18.83 -4.29 0.17
C ALA A 98 -20.24 -4.87 -0.08
N GLY A 99 -20.60 -5.99 0.55
CA GLY A 99 -21.89 -6.64 0.37
C GLY A 99 -22.11 -7.25 -1.01
N ILE A 100 -21.02 -7.59 -1.74
CA ILE A 100 -21.12 -8.14 -3.10
C ILE A 100 -21.30 -9.65 -3.07
N CYS A 101 -20.34 -10.38 -2.49
CA CYS A 101 -20.36 -11.85 -2.32
C CYS A 101 -19.28 -12.26 -1.31
N ALA A 102 -19.24 -13.54 -0.95
CA ALA A 102 -18.16 -14.10 -0.14
C ALA A 102 -16.82 -14.01 -0.88
N ALA A 103 -15.71 -14.07 -0.12
CA ALA A 103 -14.35 -13.92 -0.67
C ALA A 103 -14.02 -15.03 -1.69
N GLU A 104 -14.47 -16.24 -1.41
CA GLU A 104 -14.33 -17.43 -2.25
C GLU A 104 -15.14 -17.38 -3.54
N ASP A 105 -16.18 -16.56 -3.60
CA ASP A 105 -17.06 -16.44 -4.78
C ASP A 105 -16.67 -15.28 -5.69
N TYR A 106 -15.70 -14.45 -5.27
CA TYR A 106 -15.33 -13.26 -6.05
C TYR A 106 -14.22 -13.56 -7.06
N PRO A 107 -14.50 -13.55 -8.38
CA PRO A 107 -13.57 -14.03 -9.40
C PRO A 107 -12.39 -13.08 -9.66
N TRP A 108 -12.42 -11.85 -9.13
CA TRP A 108 -11.42 -10.82 -9.38
C TRP A 108 -10.55 -10.54 -8.16
N SER A 109 -10.39 -11.56 -7.30
CA SER A 109 -9.41 -11.57 -6.22
C SER A 109 -8.46 -12.75 -6.36
N SER A 110 -7.29 -12.63 -5.75
CA SER A 110 -6.30 -13.71 -5.71
C SER A 110 -6.63 -14.83 -4.72
N TYR A 111 -7.77 -14.81 -4.04
CA TYR A 111 -8.17 -15.88 -3.10
C TYR A 111 -8.11 -17.27 -3.74
N HIS A 112 -8.60 -17.39 -4.99
CA HIS A 112 -8.61 -18.66 -5.73
C HIS A 112 -7.21 -19.21 -6.02
N GLU A 113 -6.21 -18.34 -6.10
CA GLU A 113 -4.83 -18.74 -6.34
C GLU A 113 -4.18 -19.30 -5.06
N TYR A 114 -4.69 -18.92 -3.88
CA TYR A 114 -4.27 -19.47 -2.59
C TYR A 114 -4.82 -20.85 -2.30
N VAL A 115 -6.03 -21.15 -2.79
CA VAL A 115 -6.71 -22.45 -2.55
C VAL A 115 -6.63 -23.40 -3.74
N GLY A 116 -6.11 -22.92 -4.86
CA GLY A 116 -6.00 -23.68 -6.11
C GLY A 116 -4.60 -23.61 -6.72
N VAL A 117 -4.54 -23.30 -8.01
CA VAL A 117 -3.28 -23.17 -8.74
C VAL A 117 -2.88 -21.71 -8.85
N PRO A 118 -1.71 -21.30 -8.34
CA PRO A 118 -1.20 -19.96 -8.50
C PRO A 118 -0.96 -19.64 -10.00
N VAL A 119 -1.35 -18.45 -10.42
CA VAL A 119 -1.16 -17.94 -11.79
C VAL A 119 -0.31 -16.68 -11.78
N LEU A 120 -0.60 -15.75 -10.88
CA LEU A 120 0.04 -14.45 -10.77
C LEU A 120 0.69 -14.24 -9.41
N VAL A 121 0.11 -14.79 -8.34
CA VAL A 121 0.58 -14.50 -6.98
C VAL A 121 1.64 -15.50 -6.51
N ASP A 122 2.59 -15.00 -5.72
CA ASP A 122 3.42 -15.83 -4.86
C ASP A 122 2.74 -15.96 -3.49
N ALA A 123 2.10 -17.11 -3.27
CA ALA A 123 1.42 -17.44 -2.02
C ALA A 123 2.28 -18.22 -1.02
N THR A 124 3.54 -18.52 -1.38
CA THR A 124 4.40 -19.46 -0.67
C THR A 124 4.54 -19.13 0.81
N LEU A 125 5.05 -17.95 1.12
CA LEU A 125 5.26 -17.52 2.50
C LEU A 125 3.95 -17.49 3.31
N ALA A 126 2.88 -16.98 2.74
CA ALA A 126 1.61 -16.87 3.44
C ALA A 126 0.99 -18.25 3.73
N LEU A 127 1.10 -19.20 2.80
CA LEU A 127 0.66 -20.58 3.02
C LEU A 127 1.53 -21.29 4.05
N GLU A 128 2.84 -21.10 4.05
CA GLU A 128 3.75 -21.63 5.08
C GLU A 128 3.36 -21.13 6.47
N LEU A 129 3.14 -19.83 6.61
CA LEU A 129 2.74 -19.20 7.88
C LEU A 129 1.37 -19.68 8.38
N CYS A 130 0.47 -20.03 7.48
CA CYS A 130 -0.85 -20.57 7.83
C CYS A 130 -0.84 -22.09 8.09
N GLY A 131 0.25 -22.81 7.78
CA GLY A 131 0.30 -24.26 7.86
C GLY A 131 -0.38 -24.97 6.68
N GLY A 132 -0.37 -24.33 5.50
CA GLY A 132 -0.94 -24.83 4.26
C GLY A 132 -2.31 -24.26 3.91
N VAL A 133 -2.90 -24.79 2.85
CA VAL A 133 -4.18 -24.31 2.30
C VAL A 133 -5.33 -24.38 3.31
N GLU A 134 -5.45 -25.50 4.04
CA GLU A 134 -6.51 -25.67 5.05
C GLU A 134 -6.39 -24.62 6.16
N GLY A 135 -5.18 -24.36 6.65
CA GLY A 135 -4.91 -23.32 7.63
C GLY A 135 -5.21 -21.92 7.10
N PHE A 136 -4.91 -21.65 5.83
CA PHE A 136 -5.25 -20.37 5.17
C PHE A 136 -6.77 -20.18 5.09
N VAL A 137 -7.52 -21.21 4.71
CA VAL A 137 -8.99 -21.15 4.66
C VAL A 137 -9.58 -20.86 6.04
N ALA A 138 -9.12 -21.59 7.07
CA ALA A 138 -9.54 -21.36 8.45
C ALA A 138 -9.19 -19.95 8.96
N PHE A 139 -7.98 -19.46 8.65
CA PHE A 139 -7.56 -18.11 8.98
C PHE A 139 -8.41 -17.04 8.26
N SER A 140 -8.70 -17.24 6.97
CA SER A 140 -9.50 -16.31 6.15
C SER A 140 -10.94 -16.21 6.65
N ALA A 141 -11.52 -17.32 7.14
CA ALA A 141 -12.87 -17.37 7.68
C ALA A 141 -12.97 -16.86 9.13
N SER A 142 -11.84 -16.66 9.83
CA SER A 142 -11.87 -16.23 11.22
C SER A 142 -12.27 -14.76 11.37
N GLU A 143 -13.20 -14.47 12.28
CA GLU A 143 -13.67 -13.11 12.63
C GLU A 143 -12.72 -12.41 13.63
N ASN A 144 -11.41 -12.55 13.53
CA ASN A 144 -10.51 -11.91 14.48
C ASN A 144 -10.56 -10.38 14.34
N GLU A 145 -10.92 -9.70 15.43
CA GLU A 145 -11.12 -8.25 15.52
C GLU A 145 -9.84 -7.41 15.35
N GLU A 146 -8.66 -8.00 15.42
CA GLU A 146 -7.40 -7.33 15.09
C GLU A 146 -7.27 -7.16 13.57
N GLY A 147 -8.16 -6.32 13.03
CA GLY A 147 -8.24 -6.06 11.60
C GLY A 147 -7.05 -5.25 11.09
N TYR A 148 -6.51 -5.67 9.95
CA TYR A 148 -5.73 -4.79 9.11
C TYR A 148 -6.56 -3.53 8.83
N ARG A 149 -6.03 -2.39 9.19
CA ARG A 149 -6.54 -1.09 8.74
C ARG A 149 -5.50 -0.53 7.81
N PHE A 150 -5.85 -0.44 6.51
CA PHE A 150 -5.08 0.43 5.65
C PHE A 150 -5.12 1.82 6.30
N ARG A 151 -4.03 2.19 6.97
CA ARG A 151 -3.89 3.53 7.51
C ARG A 151 -3.83 4.45 6.28
N GLU A 152 -4.99 4.95 5.84
CA GLU A 152 -4.92 6.17 5.08
C GLU A 152 -4.04 7.09 5.91
N ARG A 153 -2.83 7.36 5.45
CA ARG A 153 -2.14 8.56 5.89
C ARG A 153 -3.06 9.69 5.40
N THR A 154 -4.07 9.98 6.19
CA THR A 154 -4.82 11.23 6.08
C THR A 154 -3.72 12.25 6.07
N ARG A 155 -3.57 12.90 4.93
CA ARG A 155 -2.53 13.92 4.76
C ARG A 155 -2.85 14.95 5.83
N LEU A 156 -2.08 14.92 6.92
CA LEU A 156 -2.26 15.87 8.00
C LEU A 156 -2.33 17.25 7.36
N SER A 157 -3.33 18.04 7.69
CA SER A 157 -3.32 19.45 7.34
C SER A 157 -2.06 20.10 7.93
N ASP A 158 -1.62 21.21 7.41
CA ASP A 158 -0.41 21.85 7.93
C ASP A 158 -0.58 22.25 9.41
N ALA A 159 -1.80 22.56 9.85
CA ALA A 159 -2.11 22.83 11.26
C ALA A 159 -1.98 21.58 12.14
N GLU A 160 -2.52 20.43 11.72
CA GLU A 160 -2.39 19.15 12.42
C GLU A 160 -0.94 18.68 12.45
N ALA A 161 -0.21 18.83 11.34
CA ALA A 161 1.21 18.49 11.27
C ALA A 161 2.04 19.34 12.23
N GLN A 162 1.75 20.63 12.36
CA GLN A 162 2.42 21.52 13.30
C GLN A 162 2.13 21.15 14.76
N GLN A 163 0.88 20.84 15.10
CA GLN A 163 0.49 20.41 16.45
C GLN A 163 1.11 19.06 16.81
N LEU A 164 1.15 18.11 15.88
CA LEU A 164 1.75 16.81 16.10
C LEU A 164 3.26 16.92 16.25
N ALA A 165 3.93 17.71 15.40
CA ALA A 165 5.35 17.95 15.48
C ALA A 165 5.74 18.63 16.82
N ALA A 166 4.98 19.63 17.27
CA ALA A 166 5.20 20.27 18.57
C ALA A 166 5.07 19.27 19.73
N ARG A 167 4.13 18.33 19.65
CA ARG A 167 3.94 17.26 20.65
C ARG A 167 5.13 16.31 20.71
N ILE A 168 5.67 15.91 19.56
CA ILE A 168 6.82 14.99 19.45
C ILE A 168 8.09 15.67 19.95
N LEU A 169 8.30 16.92 19.59
CA LEU A 169 9.51 17.66 19.95
C LEU A 169 9.51 18.17 21.40
N GLY A 170 8.34 18.22 22.06
CA GLY A 170 8.21 18.70 23.43
C GLY A 170 8.68 20.15 23.58
N GLU A 171 9.75 20.36 24.35
CA GLU A 171 10.31 21.70 24.61
C GLU A 171 11.20 22.23 23.47
N ILE A 172 11.52 21.40 22.47
CA ILE A 172 12.38 21.80 21.35
C ILE A 172 11.56 22.56 20.33
N ALA A 173 11.93 23.82 20.07
CA ALA A 173 11.26 24.58 19.01
C ALA A 173 11.54 23.96 17.62
N LEU A 174 10.53 23.95 16.75
CA LEU A 174 10.62 23.39 15.40
C LEU A 174 11.79 23.97 14.59
N THR A 175 12.07 25.26 14.77
CA THR A 175 13.18 25.98 14.13
C THR A 175 14.56 25.58 14.65
N ASP A 176 14.64 25.09 15.88
CA ASP A 176 15.90 24.75 16.56
C ASP A 176 16.37 23.34 16.24
N LEU A 177 15.49 22.51 15.65
CA LEU A 177 15.79 21.13 15.26
C LEU A 177 17.04 21.05 14.36
N LYS A 178 17.25 22.02 13.48
CA LYS A 178 18.41 22.08 12.59
C LYS A 178 19.74 22.33 13.31
N ALA A 179 19.71 22.92 14.49
CA ALA A 179 20.87 23.23 15.29
C ALA A 179 21.32 22.08 16.20
N LEU A 180 20.48 21.04 16.34
CA LEU A 180 20.79 19.87 17.15
C LEU A 180 21.95 19.06 16.55
N GLU A 181 22.64 18.33 17.43
CA GLU A 181 23.62 17.32 17.05
C GLU A 181 23.01 16.31 16.10
N ARG A 182 23.78 15.84 15.09
CA ARG A 182 23.32 15.05 13.96
C ARG A 182 22.52 13.80 14.37
N GLY A 183 22.99 13.06 15.37
CA GLY A 183 22.33 11.82 15.82
C GLY A 183 20.94 12.11 16.38
N ARG A 184 20.85 13.06 17.32
CA ARG A 184 19.59 13.47 17.95
C ARG A 184 18.61 14.07 16.94
N ARG A 185 19.12 14.92 16.05
CA ARG A 185 18.31 15.50 14.97
C ARG A 185 17.71 14.42 14.08
N ASN A 186 18.52 13.44 13.64
CA ASN A 186 18.04 12.39 12.76
C ASN A 186 17.00 11.48 13.44
N ALA A 187 17.18 11.16 14.71
CA ALA A 187 16.19 10.42 15.50
C ALA A 187 14.83 11.15 15.52
N LEU A 188 14.83 12.45 15.82
CA LEU A 188 13.59 13.24 15.83
C LEU A 188 12.98 13.40 14.42
N LEU A 189 13.78 13.52 13.37
CA LEU A 189 13.29 13.53 11.99
C LEU A 189 12.65 12.19 11.61
N PHE A 190 13.21 11.09 12.09
CA PHE A 190 12.62 9.77 11.92
C PHE A 190 11.26 9.68 12.63
N GLU A 191 11.18 10.08 13.91
CA GLU A 191 9.92 10.10 14.67
C GLU A 191 8.84 10.95 14.00
N LEU A 192 9.19 12.12 13.46
CA LEU A 192 8.26 12.98 12.73
C LEU A 192 7.74 12.29 11.45
N LYS A 193 8.60 11.56 10.72
CA LYS A 193 8.20 10.79 9.54
C LYS A 193 7.29 9.63 9.93
N ASP A 194 7.67 8.89 10.96
CA ASP A 194 6.92 7.75 11.47
C ASP A 194 5.52 8.16 11.96
N ALA A 195 5.43 9.32 12.62
CA ALA A 195 4.16 9.92 13.03
C ALA A 195 3.27 10.40 11.86
N GLY A 196 3.75 10.32 10.62
CA GLY A 196 2.95 10.59 9.41
C GLY A 196 3.18 11.96 8.77
N LEU A 197 4.12 12.76 9.22
CA LEU A 197 4.45 14.01 8.55
C LEU A 197 5.16 13.74 7.22
N SER A 198 4.75 14.42 6.16
CA SER A 198 5.46 14.37 4.90
C SER A 198 6.78 15.12 4.94
N ILE A 199 7.77 14.71 4.11
CA ILE A 199 9.05 15.41 3.96
C ILE A 199 8.84 16.91 3.69
N SER A 200 7.83 17.27 2.90
CA SER A 200 7.50 18.66 2.58
C SER A 200 6.97 19.44 3.79
N GLN A 201 6.19 18.80 4.65
CA GLN A 201 5.70 19.40 5.91
C GLN A 201 6.87 19.60 6.90
N ILE A 202 7.68 18.55 7.08
CA ILE A 202 8.87 18.65 7.96
C ILE A 202 9.80 19.75 7.46
N GLN A 203 10.07 19.86 6.16
CA GLN A 203 10.87 20.93 5.58
C GLN A 203 10.28 22.32 5.88
N ARG A 204 8.98 22.52 5.68
CA ARG A 204 8.34 23.82 5.96
C ARG A 204 8.39 24.19 7.44
N LEU A 205 8.18 23.21 8.32
CA LEU A 205 8.14 23.42 9.76
C LEU A 205 9.52 23.66 10.37
N THR A 206 10.57 22.98 9.86
CA THR A 206 11.90 22.97 10.49
C THR A 206 12.96 23.76 9.72
N GLY A 207 12.73 24.05 8.44
CA GLY A 207 13.71 24.63 7.54
C GLY A 207 14.86 23.68 7.14
N ILE A 208 14.77 22.38 7.47
CA ILE A 208 15.78 21.38 7.12
C ILE A 208 15.57 20.93 5.68
N GLY A 209 16.65 20.77 4.91
CA GLY A 209 16.57 20.39 3.49
C GLY A 209 16.04 18.96 3.30
N ARG A 210 15.25 18.75 2.22
CA ARG A 210 14.59 17.46 1.90
C ARG A 210 15.54 16.27 1.87
N GLY A 211 16.76 16.46 1.33
CA GLY A 211 17.75 15.39 1.26
C GLY A 211 18.30 14.94 2.63
N VAL A 212 18.27 15.81 3.63
CA VAL A 212 18.63 15.45 5.02
C VAL A 212 17.47 14.69 5.66
N ILE A 213 16.24 15.18 5.50
CA ILE A 213 15.04 14.56 6.04
C ILE A 213 14.82 13.15 5.45
N ALA A 214 15.06 12.98 4.16
CA ALA A 214 14.88 11.69 3.50
C ALA A 214 15.85 10.61 4.00
N ARG A 215 17.09 11.02 4.38
CA ARG A 215 18.15 10.12 4.86
C ARG A 215 18.18 9.93 6.40
N ALA A 216 17.39 10.66 7.12
CA ALA A 216 17.13 10.48 8.53
C ALA A 216 16.03 9.44 8.70
#